data_b9b049b9f89d6469174611edfb4aabf6
#
_entry.id   b9b049b9f89d6469174611edfb4aabf6
#
_cell.length_a   1.000
_cell.length_b   1.000
_cell.length_c   1.000
_cell.angle_alpha   90.00
_cell.angle_beta   90.00
_cell.angle_gamma   90.00
#
_symmetry.space_group_name_H-M   'P 1'
#
loop_
_entity.id
_entity.type
_entity.pdbx_description
1 polymer ?
#
loop_
_entity_poly.entity_id
_entity_poly.type
_entity_poly.pdbx_seq_one_letter_code
_entity_poly.pdbx_strand_id
1 'polypeptide(L)'
;MRKKIPSTHALLAFESAARHESFTRAAEELALTQSAVCRQINALEDYLGVPLFRRTRRGVQLTEAGQDYSQQIGPRLDALEQDTLAVMSQHGTGSTLDLAVVPTFATRWLLPRLGRFQARQPEVIVNLHTQTRPFLFDQTGFDAAIYFGDAGWPGTEAHFLMHEYPVPVCSPTLPGVQPHMTPEAIAELPLLQQSTRPYAWRQWFAAAGVTTPRAMTGMRLELFSMLAQAAIERLGVALIPPFLIQQELANGSLISPCPQSTQRVARRWSTRAAASSS
;
A
#
# COMPACT_ATOMS: atom_id res chain seq x y z
N MET A 1 -27.57 -6.22 -22.75
CA MET A 1 -27.81 -7.40 -21.89
C MET A 1 -28.10 -6.92 -20.46
N ARG A 2 -29.21 -7.31 -19.81
CA ARG A 2 -29.49 -6.89 -18.41
C ARG A 2 -28.58 -7.64 -17.46
N LYS A 3 -27.78 -6.91 -16.63
CA LYS A 3 -26.92 -7.55 -15.62
C LYS A 3 -27.79 -8.29 -14.60
N LYS A 4 -27.47 -9.55 -14.34
CA LYS A 4 -28.13 -10.36 -13.27
C LYS A 4 -27.26 -10.26 -12.03
N ILE A 5 -27.57 -9.30 -11.16
CA ILE A 5 -26.90 -9.11 -9.86
C ILE A 5 -27.96 -9.13 -8.75
N PRO A 6 -27.62 -9.59 -7.53
CA PRO A 6 -28.50 -9.49 -6.38
C PRO A 6 -28.82 -8.03 -6.03
N SER A 7 -29.82 -7.79 -5.19
CA SER A 7 -30.11 -6.43 -4.71
C SER A 7 -28.99 -5.92 -3.80
N THR A 8 -28.68 -4.63 -3.90
CA THR A 8 -27.66 -4.00 -3.05
C THR A 8 -27.96 -4.15 -1.56
N HIS A 9 -29.25 -4.07 -1.17
CA HIS A 9 -29.66 -4.31 0.23
C HIS A 9 -29.35 -5.72 0.70
N ALA A 10 -29.51 -6.73 -0.15
CA ALA A 10 -29.18 -8.11 0.20
C ALA A 10 -27.66 -8.31 0.31
N LEU A 11 -26.86 -7.65 -0.56
CA LEU A 11 -25.42 -7.69 -0.49
C LEU A 11 -24.86 -7.00 0.76
N LEU A 12 -25.42 -5.83 1.14
CA LEU A 12 -25.03 -5.11 2.36
C LEU A 12 -25.43 -5.91 3.62
N ALA A 13 -26.64 -6.49 3.64
CA ALA A 13 -27.08 -7.33 4.75
C ALA A 13 -26.19 -8.58 4.92
N PHE A 14 -25.78 -9.19 3.81
CA PHE A 14 -24.86 -10.33 3.81
C PHE A 14 -23.46 -9.93 4.30
N GLU A 15 -22.88 -8.86 3.77
CA GLU A 15 -21.54 -8.39 4.14
C GLU A 15 -21.46 -8.09 5.64
N SER A 16 -22.39 -7.28 6.16
CA SER A 16 -22.44 -6.96 7.59
C SER A 16 -22.64 -8.20 8.46
N ALA A 17 -23.56 -9.11 8.07
CA ALA A 17 -23.79 -10.36 8.80
C ALA A 17 -22.58 -11.30 8.75
N ALA A 18 -21.84 -11.32 7.64
CA ALA A 18 -20.64 -12.13 7.48
C ALA A 18 -19.51 -11.63 8.39
N ARG A 19 -19.30 -10.33 8.44
CA ARG A 19 -18.27 -9.68 9.26
C ARG A 19 -18.53 -9.82 10.76
N HIS A 20 -19.79 -9.74 11.18
CA HIS A 20 -20.18 -9.85 12.60
C HIS A 20 -20.46 -11.29 13.04
N GLU A 21 -20.62 -12.23 12.13
CA GLU A 21 -21.17 -13.58 12.40
C GLU A 21 -22.47 -13.52 13.25
N SER A 22 -23.28 -12.46 13.02
CA SER A 22 -24.45 -12.15 13.85
C SER A 22 -25.49 -11.33 13.08
N PHE A 23 -26.68 -11.86 12.91
CA PHE A 23 -27.78 -11.13 12.28
C PHE A 23 -28.29 -9.97 13.15
N THR A 24 -28.15 -10.08 14.46
CA THR A 24 -28.55 -9.00 15.39
C THR A 24 -27.62 -7.81 15.25
N ARG A 25 -26.29 -8.03 15.27
CA ARG A 25 -25.30 -6.96 15.10
C ARG A 25 -25.38 -6.32 13.70
N ALA A 26 -25.59 -7.13 12.68
CA ALA A 26 -25.82 -6.61 11.34
C ALA A 26 -27.08 -5.73 11.25
N ALA A 27 -28.15 -6.11 11.96
CA ALA A 27 -29.35 -5.30 12.03
C ALA A 27 -29.14 -3.96 12.76
N GLU A 28 -28.38 -3.97 13.85
CA GLU A 28 -27.98 -2.75 14.57
C GLU A 28 -27.16 -1.81 13.68
N GLU A 29 -26.14 -2.34 13.01
CA GLU A 29 -25.28 -1.55 12.12
C GLU A 29 -26.05 -0.94 10.94
N LEU A 30 -26.93 -1.71 10.31
CA LEU A 30 -27.69 -1.27 9.14
C LEU A 30 -28.96 -0.48 9.50
N ALA A 31 -29.21 -0.22 10.78
CA ALA A 31 -30.44 0.39 11.29
C ALA A 31 -31.74 -0.34 10.80
N LEU A 32 -31.67 -1.67 10.76
CA LEU A 32 -32.75 -2.56 10.33
C LEU A 32 -33.22 -3.44 11.50
N THR A 33 -34.36 -4.12 11.31
CA THR A 33 -34.76 -5.20 12.22
C THR A 33 -34.01 -6.50 11.83
N GLN A 34 -33.76 -7.37 12.83
CA GLN A 34 -33.14 -8.67 12.57
C GLN A 34 -33.96 -9.50 11.55
N SER A 35 -35.29 -9.40 11.58
CA SER A 35 -36.18 -10.08 10.62
C SER A 35 -36.02 -9.53 9.19
N ALA A 36 -35.69 -8.23 9.03
CA ALA A 36 -35.41 -7.64 7.74
C ALA A 36 -34.06 -8.17 7.19
N VAL A 37 -33.03 -8.20 8.02
CA VAL A 37 -31.73 -8.78 7.66
C VAL A 37 -31.87 -10.24 7.24
N CYS A 38 -32.59 -11.06 8.05
CA CYS A 38 -32.85 -12.46 7.69
C CYS A 38 -33.53 -12.60 6.33
N ARG A 39 -34.55 -11.76 6.05
CA ARG A 39 -35.25 -11.80 4.74
C ARG A 39 -34.31 -11.44 3.58
N GLN A 40 -33.44 -10.45 3.74
CA GLN A 40 -32.48 -10.07 2.70
C GLN A 40 -31.48 -11.21 2.44
N ILE A 41 -31.00 -11.86 3.50
CA ILE A 41 -30.03 -12.97 3.38
C ILE A 41 -30.70 -14.17 2.73
N ASN A 42 -31.92 -14.56 3.16
CA ASN A 42 -32.65 -15.66 2.53
C ASN A 42 -32.89 -15.38 1.04
N ALA A 43 -33.31 -14.16 0.68
CA ALA A 43 -33.52 -13.78 -0.71
C ALA A 43 -32.19 -13.85 -1.53
N LEU A 44 -31.03 -13.58 -0.91
CA LEU A 44 -29.73 -13.74 -1.54
C LEU A 44 -29.38 -15.21 -1.73
N GLU A 45 -29.59 -16.05 -0.71
CA GLU A 45 -29.36 -17.50 -0.78
C GLU A 45 -30.27 -18.17 -1.82
N ASP A 46 -31.52 -17.77 -1.88
CA ASP A 46 -32.48 -18.24 -2.91
C ASP A 46 -32.04 -17.83 -4.32
N TYR A 47 -31.55 -16.59 -4.46
CA TYR A 47 -31.07 -16.08 -5.73
C TYR A 47 -29.80 -16.83 -6.22
N LEU A 48 -28.89 -17.15 -5.30
CA LEU A 48 -27.65 -17.87 -5.59
C LEU A 48 -27.83 -19.38 -5.68
N GLY A 49 -28.92 -19.92 -5.09
CA GLY A 49 -29.20 -21.34 -5.03
C GLY A 49 -28.29 -22.11 -4.06
N VAL A 50 -27.58 -21.41 -3.16
CA VAL A 50 -26.68 -22.01 -2.16
C VAL A 50 -26.80 -21.29 -0.82
N PRO A 51 -26.73 -22.03 0.31
CA PRO A 51 -26.72 -21.42 1.63
C PRO A 51 -25.36 -20.74 1.89
N LEU A 52 -25.39 -19.50 2.37
CA LEU A 52 -24.21 -18.73 2.73
C LEU A 52 -23.93 -18.79 4.23
N PHE A 53 -24.97 -19.06 5.04
CA PHE A 53 -24.87 -19.23 6.48
C PHE A 53 -25.38 -20.60 6.96
N ARG A 54 -24.79 -21.07 8.04
CA ARG A 54 -25.30 -22.21 8.82
C ARG A 54 -25.61 -21.76 10.24
N ARG A 55 -26.72 -22.26 10.81
CA ARG A 55 -27.03 -22.02 12.21
C ARG A 55 -26.21 -22.91 13.13
N THR A 56 -25.70 -22.34 14.19
CA THR A 56 -24.98 -23.04 15.25
C THR A 56 -25.61 -22.77 16.61
N ARG A 57 -25.18 -23.49 17.65
CA ARG A 57 -25.65 -23.23 19.03
C ARG A 57 -25.24 -21.83 19.55
N ARG A 58 -24.22 -21.18 18.92
CA ARG A 58 -23.68 -19.88 19.34
C ARG A 58 -24.09 -18.72 18.40
N GLY A 59 -24.97 -18.98 17.42
CA GLY A 59 -25.38 -17.98 16.43
C GLY A 59 -25.31 -18.50 15.00
N VAL A 60 -24.83 -17.71 14.09
CA VAL A 60 -24.65 -18.05 12.67
C VAL A 60 -23.18 -18.06 12.30
N GLN A 61 -22.81 -18.94 11.39
CA GLN A 61 -21.46 -19.02 10.81
C GLN A 61 -21.57 -19.12 9.30
N LEU A 62 -20.58 -18.60 8.60
CA LEU A 62 -20.47 -18.75 7.16
C LEU A 62 -20.29 -20.21 6.75
N THR A 63 -20.86 -20.58 5.63
CA THR A 63 -20.52 -21.79 4.89
C THR A 63 -19.23 -21.53 4.10
N GLU A 64 -18.66 -22.54 3.45
CA GLU A 64 -17.53 -22.37 2.53
C GLU A 64 -17.90 -21.40 1.38
N ALA A 65 -19.07 -21.60 0.76
CA ALA A 65 -19.59 -20.67 -0.25
C ALA A 65 -19.80 -19.24 0.30
N GLY A 66 -20.25 -19.12 1.56
CA GLY A 66 -20.37 -17.83 2.24
C GLY A 66 -19.03 -17.14 2.46
N GLN A 67 -17.99 -17.89 2.85
CA GLN A 67 -16.64 -17.35 3.04
C GLN A 67 -16.04 -16.85 1.71
N ASP A 68 -16.12 -17.66 0.66
CA ASP A 68 -15.62 -17.29 -0.66
C ASP A 68 -16.35 -16.07 -1.21
N TYR A 69 -17.67 -16.04 -1.05
CA TYR A 69 -18.49 -14.93 -1.52
C TYR A 69 -18.20 -13.65 -0.74
N SER A 70 -18.03 -13.73 0.59
CA SER A 70 -17.68 -12.58 1.44
C SER A 70 -16.35 -11.94 1.04
N GLN A 71 -15.32 -12.75 0.79
CA GLN A 71 -14.00 -12.26 0.34
C GLN A 71 -14.07 -11.53 -1.00
N GLN A 72 -15.03 -11.87 -1.85
CA GLN A 72 -15.20 -11.25 -3.15
C GLN A 72 -16.10 -10.01 -3.11
N ILE A 73 -17.19 -10.05 -2.34
CA ILE A 73 -18.22 -9.00 -2.34
C ILE A 73 -17.81 -7.79 -1.51
N GLY A 74 -17.18 -7.98 -0.33
CA GLY A 74 -16.75 -6.89 0.52
C GLY A 74 -15.95 -5.81 -0.24
N PRO A 75 -14.80 -6.16 -0.88
CA PRO A 75 -14.00 -5.19 -1.63
C PRO A 75 -14.75 -4.51 -2.79
N ARG A 76 -15.79 -5.17 -3.35
CA ARG A 76 -16.58 -4.55 -4.43
C ARG A 76 -17.61 -3.56 -3.91
N LEU A 77 -18.16 -3.81 -2.73
CA LEU A 77 -19.04 -2.85 -2.05
C LEU A 77 -18.27 -1.63 -1.59
N ASP A 78 -17.06 -1.81 -1.03
CA ASP A 78 -16.15 -0.73 -0.66
C ASP A 78 -15.79 0.14 -1.89
N ALA A 79 -15.49 -0.49 -3.02
CA ALA A 79 -15.21 0.22 -4.27
C ALA A 79 -16.42 1.02 -4.77
N LEU A 80 -17.64 0.44 -4.70
CA LEU A 80 -18.88 1.13 -5.06
C LEU A 80 -19.14 2.34 -4.16
N GLU A 81 -18.88 2.21 -2.86
CA GLU A 81 -18.99 3.33 -1.92
C GLU A 81 -17.99 4.43 -2.27
N GLN A 82 -16.73 4.08 -2.54
CA GLN A 82 -15.71 5.04 -2.97
C GLN A 82 -16.08 5.75 -4.27
N ASP A 83 -16.56 5.03 -5.28
CA ASP A 83 -17.05 5.62 -6.53
C ASP A 83 -18.19 6.62 -6.27
N THR A 84 -19.12 6.27 -5.36
CA THR A 84 -20.24 7.12 -4.98
C THR A 84 -19.75 8.39 -4.27
N LEU A 85 -18.82 8.26 -3.31
CA LEU A 85 -18.21 9.38 -2.61
C LEU A 85 -17.43 10.29 -3.58
N ALA A 86 -16.74 9.70 -4.54
CA ALA A 86 -16.03 10.47 -5.58
C ALA A 86 -16.99 11.34 -6.38
N VAL A 87 -18.14 10.81 -6.83
CA VAL A 87 -19.16 11.61 -7.52
C VAL A 87 -19.75 12.68 -6.61
N MET A 88 -20.00 12.38 -5.34
CA MET A 88 -20.52 13.36 -4.38
C MET A 88 -19.52 14.49 -4.09
N SER A 89 -18.22 14.21 -4.14
CA SER A 89 -17.16 15.19 -3.93
C SER A 89 -16.91 16.08 -5.16
N GLN A 90 -17.36 15.68 -6.36
CA GLN A 90 -17.20 16.44 -7.61
C GLN A 90 -18.09 17.71 -7.70
N HIS A 91 -18.89 18.05 -6.69
CA HIS A 91 -19.70 19.27 -6.67
C HIS A 91 -18.91 20.56 -6.45
N GLY A 92 -17.55 20.51 -6.46
CA GLY A 92 -16.67 21.69 -6.46
C GLY A 92 -16.32 22.13 -7.90
N THR A 93 -16.12 23.44 -8.10
CA THR A 93 -15.74 24.07 -9.39
C THR A 93 -14.29 23.79 -9.81
N GLY A 94 -13.55 22.87 -9.13
CA GLY A 94 -12.16 22.53 -9.40
C GLY A 94 -11.99 21.17 -10.09
N SER A 95 -10.87 20.99 -10.80
CA SER A 95 -10.47 19.69 -11.32
C SER A 95 -9.88 18.83 -10.20
N THR A 96 -10.25 17.56 -10.14
CA THR A 96 -9.69 16.58 -9.19
C THR A 96 -8.58 15.78 -9.88
N LEU A 97 -7.48 15.56 -9.17
CA LEU A 97 -6.37 14.72 -9.61
C LEU A 97 -6.23 13.54 -8.62
N ASP A 98 -6.58 12.35 -9.05
CA ASP A 98 -6.41 11.12 -8.28
C ASP A 98 -5.03 10.52 -8.53
N LEU A 99 -4.12 10.73 -7.56
CA LEU A 99 -2.70 10.41 -7.68
C LEU A 99 -2.33 9.19 -6.84
N ALA A 100 -1.96 8.08 -7.48
CA ALA A 100 -1.41 6.91 -6.83
C ALA A 100 0.06 7.14 -6.44
N VAL A 101 0.44 6.79 -5.22
CA VAL A 101 1.81 7.03 -4.72
C VAL A 101 2.23 5.98 -3.69
N VAL A 102 3.54 5.70 -3.63
CA VAL A 102 4.10 4.81 -2.60
C VAL A 102 4.04 5.51 -1.23
N PRO A 103 3.53 4.85 -0.16
CA PRO A 103 3.18 5.50 1.12
C PRO A 103 4.28 6.36 1.74
N THR A 104 5.49 5.82 1.91
CA THR A 104 6.59 6.58 2.55
C THR A 104 7.05 7.76 1.69
N PHE A 105 7.00 7.62 0.35
CA PHE A 105 7.30 8.74 -0.56
C PHE A 105 6.24 9.84 -0.44
N ALA A 106 4.97 9.46 -0.36
CA ALA A 106 3.89 10.41 -0.16
C ALA A 106 4.12 11.27 1.09
N THR A 107 4.35 10.63 2.23
CA THR A 107 4.45 11.32 3.52
C THR A 107 5.76 12.11 3.69
N ARG A 108 6.89 11.58 3.21
CA ARG A 108 8.22 12.15 3.48
C ARG A 108 8.69 13.12 2.39
N TRP A 109 8.24 12.94 1.16
CA TRP A 109 8.71 13.76 0.03
C TRP A 109 7.60 14.60 -0.61
N LEU A 110 6.45 14.00 -0.92
CA LEU A 110 5.40 14.66 -1.69
C LEU A 110 4.62 15.69 -0.85
N LEU A 111 4.03 15.26 0.27
CA LEU A 111 3.19 16.12 1.11
C LEU A 111 3.89 17.41 1.56
N PRO A 112 5.18 17.41 1.97
CA PRO A 112 5.87 18.66 2.31
C PRO A 112 5.99 19.65 1.13
N ARG A 113 5.79 19.17 -0.10
CA ARG A 113 5.88 19.96 -1.34
C ARG A 113 4.52 20.33 -1.95
N LEU A 114 3.48 19.61 -1.55
CA LEU A 114 2.14 19.75 -2.12
C LEU A 114 1.55 21.16 -1.89
N GLY A 115 1.84 21.79 -0.76
CA GLY A 115 1.38 23.15 -0.48
C GLY A 115 1.86 24.20 -1.49
N ARG A 116 3.07 24.02 -2.05
CA ARG A 116 3.59 24.88 -3.13
C ARG A 116 2.89 24.65 -4.46
N PHE A 117 2.44 23.42 -4.71
CA PHE A 117 1.64 23.10 -5.88
C PHE A 117 0.26 23.73 -5.76
N GLN A 118 -0.43 23.54 -4.64
CA GLN A 118 -1.75 24.12 -4.37
C GLN A 118 -1.77 25.66 -4.45
N ALA A 119 -0.69 26.31 -3.98
CA ALA A 119 -0.56 27.76 -4.11
C ALA A 119 -0.49 28.25 -5.58
N ARG A 120 -0.05 27.40 -6.52
CA ARG A 120 0.04 27.70 -7.96
C ARG A 120 -1.19 27.24 -8.75
N GLN A 121 -1.87 26.24 -8.25
CA GLN A 121 -3.04 25.61 -8.87
C GLN A 121 -4.13 25.42 -7.81
N PRO A 122 -4.72 26.51 -7.30
CA PRO A 122 -5.67 26.47 -6.18
C PRO A 122 -6.98 25.75 -6.53
N GLU A 123 -7.31 25.67 -7.82
CA GLU A 123 -8.50 24.99 -8.33
C GLU A 123 -8.32 23.48 -8.46
N VAL A 124 -7.09 22.94 -8.30
CA VAL A 124 -6.84 21.51 -8.42
C VAL A 124 -6.86 20.84 -7.05
N ILE A 125 -7.81 19.96 -6.85
CA ILE A 125 -7.87 19.10 -5.66
C ILE A 125 -7.05 17.85 -5.93
N VAL A 126 -6.02 17.56 -5.11
CA VAL A 126 -5.20 16.37 -5.24
C VAL A 126 -5.59 15.35 -4.19
N ASN A 127 -6.14 14.22 -4.63
CA ASN A 127 -6.38 13.06 -3.81
C ASN A 127 -5.16 12.14 -3.88
N LEU A 128 -4.68 11.65 -2.74
CA LEU A 128 -3.55 10.74 -2.67
C LEU A 128 -4.01 9.33 -2.29
N HIS A 129 -3.73 8.38 -3.18
CA HIS A 129 -4.03 6.97 -2.99
C HIS A 129 -2.74 6.19 -2.83
N THR A 130 -2.64 5.38 -1.79
CA THR A 130 -1.43 4.61 -1.55
C THR A 130 -1.44 3.29 -2.33
N GLN A 131 -0.35 3.05 -3.09
CA GLN A 131 -0.14 1.83 -3.84
C GLN A 131 1.29 1.32 -3.62
N THR A 132 1.44 0.07 -3.16
CA THR A 132 2.75 -0.56 -2.96
C THR A 132 3.14 -1.49 -4.09
N ARG A 133 2.17 -1.90 -4.93
CA ARG A 133 2.37 -2.81 -6.06
C ARG A 133 2.00 -2.13 -7.37
N PRO A 134 2.62 -2.54 -8.50
CA PRO A 134 2.20 -2.11 -9.83
C PRO A 134 0.74 -2.45 -10.10
N PHE A 135 0.06 -1.59 -10.84
CA PHE A 135 -1.33 -1.74 -11.26
C PHE A 135 -1.48 -1.33 -12.73
N LEU A 136 -2.64 -1.62 -13.33
CA LEU A 136 -2.99 -1.14 -14.67
C LEU A 136 -3.93 0.05 -14.54
N PHE A 137 -3.65 1.15 -15.24
CA PHE A 137 -4.46 2.37 -15.16
C PHE A 137 -5.90 2.18 -15.65
N ASP A 138 -6.12 1.34 -16.66
CA ASP A 138 -7.43 0.99 -17.20
C ASP A 138 -8.35 0.25 -16.21
N GLN A 139 -7.75 -0.31 -15.15
CA GLN A 139 -8.46 -1.03 -14.07
C GLN A 139 -8.64 -0.18 -12.81
N THR A 140 -8.21 1.08 -12.85
CA THR A 140 -8.26 1.99 -11.70
C THR A 140 -8.81 3.35 -12.11
N GLY A 141 -9.26 4.15 -11.15
CA GLY A 141 -9.66 5.53 -11.37
C GLY A 141 -8.53 6.55 -11.22
N PHE A 142 -7.25 6.13 -11.26
CA PHE A 142 -6.12 7.04 -11.06
C PHE A 142 -5.77 7.78 -12.35
N ASP A 143 -5.58 9.11 -12.25
CA ASP A 143 -5.12 9.94 -13.35
C ASP A 143 -3.61 9.85 -13.56
N ALA A 144 -2.88 9.73 -12.44
CA ALA A 144 -1.43 9.63 -12.46
C ALA A 144 -0.88 8.77 -11.32
N ALA A 145 0.39 8.39 -11.43
CA ALA A 145 1.11 7.69 -10.35
C ALA A 145 2.53 8.22 -10.20
N ILE A 146 3.02 8.24 -8.96
CA ILE A 146 4.45 8.39 -8.67
C ILE A 146 4.96 7.05 -8.18
N TYR A 147 5.84 6.43 -8.97
CA TYR A 147 6.32 5.09 -8.70
C TYR A 147 7.82 4.95 -8.99
N PHE A 148 8.42 3.92 -8.43
CA PHE A 148 9.83 3.58 -8.66
C PHE A 148 9.96 2.39 -9.64
N GLY A 149 11.07 2.33 -10.38
CA GLY A 149 11.37 1.24 -11.31
C GLY A 149 11.42 1.70 -12.77
N ASP A 150 11.55 0.73 -13.67
CA ASP A 150 11.67 0.99 -15.10
C ASP A 150 10.34 1.41 -15.75
N ALA A 151 10.45 2.09 -16.89
CA ALA A 151 9.35 2.80 -17.55
C ALA A 151 8.31 1.91 -18.26
N GLY A 152 8.31 0.61 -18.01
CA GLY A 152 7.56 -0.37 -18.83
C GLY A 152 6.10 -0.60 -18.46
N TRP A 153 5.32 0.40 -18.03
CA TRP A 153 3.88 0.21 -17.82
C TRP A 153 3.12 0.41 -19.13
N PRO A 154 2.40 -0.62 -19.63
CA PRO A 154 1.64 -0.50 -20.87
C PRO A 154 0.61 0.64 -20.81
N GLY A 155 0.45 1.37 -21.91
CA GLY A 155 -0.55 2.43 -22.03
C GLY A 155 -0.27 3.67 -21.16
N THR A 156 0.97 3.88 -20.72
CA THR A 156 1.31 5.05 -19.89
C THR A 156 2.45 5.85 -20.49
N GLU A 157 2.41 7.16 -20.28
CA GLU A 157 3.54 8.07 -20.48
C GLU A 157 4.29 8.24 -19.15
N ALA A 158 5.62 8.10 -19.19
CA ALA A 158 6.45 8.15 -18.00
C ALA A 158 7.44 9.33 -18.06
N HIS A 159 7.35 10.22 -17.08
CA HIS A 159 8.27 11.34 -16.92
C HIS A 159 9.24 11.07 -15.78
N PHE A 160 10.53 11.23 -16.04
CA PHE A 160 11.57 11.06 -15.03
C PHE A 160 11.44 12.12 -13.93
N LEU A 161 11.43 11.68 -12.66
CA LEU A 161 11.37 12.57 -11.52
C LEU A 161 12.74 12.74 -10.86
N MET A 162 13.35 11.63 -10.42
CA MET A 162 14.66 11.65 -9.78
C MET A 162 15.26 10.25 -9.65
N HIS A 163 16.57 10.20 -9.38
CA HIS A 163 17.23 8.97 -8.93
C HIS A 163 17.17 8.80 -7.41
N GLU A 164 17.16 7.56 -6.95
CA GLU A 164 17.39 7.22 -5.56
C GLU A 164 18.63 6.34 -5.41
N TYR A 165 19.31 6.52 -4.29
CA TYR A 165 20.51 5.78 -3.93
C TYR A 165 20.35 5.29 -2.49
N PRO A 166 19.78 4.09 -2.26
CA PRO A 166 19.63 3.55 -0.91
C PRO A 166 21.00 3.34 -0.25
N VAL A 167 21.10 3.73 1.01
CA VAL A 167 22.30 3.53 1.82
C VAL A 167 21.95 2.65 3.04
N PRO A 168 22.91 1.88 3.57
CA PRO A 168 22.75 1.20 4.84
C PRO A 168 22.54 2.22 5.97
N VAL A 169 21.50 2.01 6.78
CA VAL A 169 21.22 2.85 7.94
C VAL A 169 20.80 1.99 9.14
N CYS A 170 21.17 2.41 10.33
CA CYS A 170 20.84 1.75 11.58
C CYS A 170 20.88 2.72 12.76
N SER A 171 20.39 2.27 13.91
CA SER A 171 20.61 2.98 15.18
C SER A 171 22.11 3.06 15.50
N PRO A 172 22.62 4.20 16.02
CA PRO A 172 24.00 4.30 16.48
C PRO A 172 24.33 3.35 17.64
N THR A 173 23.29 2.86 18.33
CA THR A 173 23.40 1.92 19.47
C THR A 173 23.09 0.47 19.12
N LEU A 174 22.96 0.13 17.81
CA LEU A 174 22.83 -1.26 17.39
C LEU A 174 24.11 -2.04 17.75
N PRO A 175 24.01 -3.19 18.44
CA PRO A 175 25.18 -3.99 18.79
C PRO A 175 26.02 -4.37 17.57
N GLY A 176 27.34 -4.21 17.65
CA GLY A 176 28.27 -4.53 16.58
C GLY A 176 28.49 -3.40 15.56
N VAL A 177 27.76 -2.29 15.66
CA VAL A 177 27.96 -1.13 14.79
C VAL A 177 29.20 -0.35 15.19
N GLN A 178 30.00 0.00 14.19
CA GLN A 178 31.18 0.85 14.31
C GLN A 178 31.15 1.96 13.23
N PRO A 179 31.82 3.08 13.47
CA PRO A 179 32.03 4.08 12.41
C PRO A 179 32.81 3.51 11.22
N HIS A 180 32.43 3.89 10.01
CA HIS A 180 33.12 3.51 8.77
C HIS A 180 33.24 2.01 8.53
N MET A 181 32.14 1.28 8.74
CA MET A 181 32.10 -0.16 8.46
C MET A 181 32.29 -0.46 6.98
N THR A 182 32.95 -1.58 6.69
CA THR A 182 33.00 -2.14 5.34
C THR A 182 31.70 -2.87 4.97
N PRO A 183 31.42 -3.09 3.69
CA PRO A 183 30.27 -3.88 3.27
C PRO A 183 30.24 -5.31 3.85
N GLU A 184 31.41 -5.95 4.00
CA GLU A 184 31.57 -7.27 4.62
C GLU A 184 31.14 -7.24 6.09
N ALA A 185 31.55 -6.21 6.83
CA ALA A 185 31.15 -6.04 8.22
C ALA A 185 29.65 -5.78 8.36
N ILE A 186 29.03 -5.04 7.44
CA ILE A 186 27.57 -4.87 7.37
C ILE A 186 26.85 -6.22 7.15
N ALA A 187 27.43 -7.12 6.34
CA ALA A 187 26.85 -8.43 6.08
C ALA A 187 26.75 -9.31 7.33
N GLU A 188 27.55 -9.05 8.37
CA GLU A 188 27.51 -9.79 9.64
C GLU A 188 26.41 -9.30 10.61
N LEU A 189 25.85 -8.11 10.37
CA LEU A 189 24.76 -7.55 11.18
C LEU A 189 23.39 -8.13 10.77
N PRO A 190 22.39 -8.07 11.63
CA PRO A 190 21.01 -8.36 11.25
C PRO A 190 20.55 -7.42 10.11
N LEU A 191 20.08 -7.98 8.98
CA LEU A 191 19.62 -7.19 7.84
C LEU A 191 18.09 -7.10 7.85
N LEU A 192 17.55 -5.91 7.57
CA LEU A 192 16.13 -5.67 7.38
C LEU A 192 15.82 -5.66 5.89
N GLN A 193 14.87 -6.47 5.47
CA GLN A 193 14.50 -6.69 4.08
C GLN A 193 13.25 -5.91 3.72
N GLN A 194 13.24 -5.25 2.56
CA GLN A 194 12.01 -4.68 2.01
C GLN A 194 11.30 -5.69 1.12
N SER A 195 10.07 -6.09 1.48
CA SER A 195 9.33 -7.12 0.75
C SER A 195 8.99 -6.72 -0.69
N THR A 196 8.78 -5.43 -0.96
CA THR A 196 8.55 -4.89 -2.31
C THR A 196 9.84 -4.77 -3.14
N ARG A 197 11.02 -4.97 -2.53
CA ARG A 197 12.35 -4.90 -3.17
C ARG A 197 13.25 -6.05 -2.70
N PRO A 198 12.88 -7.30 -2.97
CA PRO A 198 13.49 -8.48 -2.34
C PRO A 198 14.98 -8.66 -2.66
N TYR A 199 15.46 -8.05 -3.74
CA TYR A 199 16.86 -8.14 -4.16
C TYR A 199 17.70 -6.91 -3.80
N ALA A 200 17.20 -5.97 -2.99
CA ALA A 200 17.89 -4.71 -2.72
C ALA A 200 19.28 -4.93 -2.08
N TRP A 201 19.36 -5.73 -1.02
CA TRP A 201 20.62 -6.06 -0.37
C TRP A 201 21.56 -6.84 -1.28
N ARG A 202 21.06 -7.83 -2.03
CA ARG A 202 21.88 -8.59 -2.97
C ARG A 202 22.52 -7.69 -4.03
N GLN A 203 21.76 -6.74 -4.56
CA GLN A 203 22.27 -5.76 -5.53
C GLN A 203 23.29 -4.82 -4.89
N TRP A 204 23.02 -4.38 -3.66
CA TRP A 204 23.93 -3.49 -2.94
C TRP A 204 25.27 -4.17 -2.64
N PHE A 205 25.27 -5.40 -2.12
CA PHE A 205 26.48 -6.18 -1.87
C PHE A 205 27.22 -6.52 -3.17
N ALA A 206 26.50 -6.93 -4.21
CA ALA A 206 27.12 -7.22 -5.51
C ALA A 206 27.82 -5.99 -6.09
N ALA A 207 27.21 -4.80 -5.98
CA ALA A 207 27.84 -3.55 -6.38
C ALA A 207 29.07 -3.21 -5.51
N ALA A 208 29.13 -3.71 -4.25
CA ALA A 208 30.27 -3.62 -3.36
C ALA A 208 31.36 -4.69 -3.62
N GLY A 209 31.15 -5.59 -4.58
CA GLY A 209 32.04 -6.72 -4.81
C GLY A 209 31.94 -7.81 -3.74
N VAL A 210 30.92 -7.77 -2.89
CA VAL A 210 30.71 -8.70 -1.77
C VAL A 210 29.65 -9.74 -2.14
N THR A 211 29.96 -11.01 -1.91
CA THR A 211 29.01 -12.12 -2.03
C THR A 211 28.73 -12.68 -0.65
N THR A 212 27.46 -12.65 -0.22
CA THR A 212 27.06 -13.18 1.08
C THR A 212 25.72 -13.92 0.96
N PRO A 213 25.58 -15.11 1.56
CA PRO A 213 24.30 -15.83 1.63
C PRO A 213 23.27 -15.08 2.48
N ARG A 214 23.71 -14.17 3.34
CA ARG A 214 22.83 -13.40 4.25
C ARG A 214 22.06 -12.28 3.55
N ALA A 215 22.45 -11.91 2.32
CA ALA A 215 21.82 -10.82 1.56
C ALA A 215 20.29 -10.97 1.36
N MET A 216 19.76 -12.19 1.53
CA MET A 216 18.33 -12.50 1.36
C MET A 216 17.64 -12.89 2.67
N THR A 217 18.35 -12.84 3.79
CA THR A 217 17.84 -13.26 5.12
C THR A 217 17.47 -12.04 5.97
N GLY A 218 16.66 -12.27 6.99
CA GLY A 218 16.26 -11.25 7.96
C GLY A 218 14.76 -10.90 7.92
N MET A 219 14.36 -10.02 8.82
CA MET A 219 12.97 -9.55 8.94
C MET A 219 12.53 -8.83 7.66
N ARG A 220 11.32 -9.14 7.20
CA ARG A 220 10.73 -8.54 5.99
C ARG A 220 9.67 -7.52 6.35
N LEU A 221 9.83 -6.30 5.86
CA LEU A 221 8.93 -5.18 6.09
C LEU A 221 8.54 -4.57 4.73
N GLU A 222 7.33 -4.09 4.59
CA GLU A 222 6.82 -3.63 3.30
C GLU A 222 7.22 -2.18 3.00
N LEU A 223 7.16 -1.30 4.00
CA LEU A 223 7.32 0.14 3.83
C LEU A 223 8.69 0.62 4.33
N PHE A 224 9.23 1.65 3.68
CA PHE A 224 10.45 2.31 4.17
C PHE A 224 10.27 2.94 5.56
N SER A 225 9.08 3.43 5.89
CA SER A 225 8.77 3.92 7.24
C SER A 225 8.88 2.83 8.30
N MET A 226 8.43 1.61 7.99
CA MET A 226 8.58 0.46 8.88
C MET A 226 10.06 0.06 9.02
N LEU A 227 10.81 0.08 7.91
CA LEU A 227 12.25 -0.20 7.92
C LEU A 227 13.01 0.83 8.76
N ALA A 228 12.69 2.12 8.63
CA ALA A 228 13.30 3.19 9.40
C ALA A 228 13.02 3.00 10.90
N GLN A 229 11.77 2.74 11.28
CA GLN A 229 11.41 2.50 12.67
C GLN A 229 12.09 1.25 13.24
N ALA A 230 12.10 0.14 12.50
CA ALA A 230 12.78 -1.08 12.93
C ALA A 230 14.29 -0.87 13.12
N ALA A 231 14.92 -0.07 12.26
CA ALA A 231 16.32 0.28 12.40
C ALA A 231 16.59 1.16 13.64
N ILE A 232 15.72 2.13 13.95
CA ILE A 232 15.76 2.94 15.18
C ILE A 232 15.67 2.03 16.42
N GLU A 233 14.76 1.06 16.40
CA GLU A 233 14.56 0.09 17.49
C GLU A 233 15.64 -0.99 17.56
N ARG A 234 16.75 -0.82 16.84
CA ARG A 234 17.92 -1.72 16.87
C ARG A 234 17.63 -3.14 16.39
N LEU A 235 16.63 -3.34 15.53
CA LEU A 235 16.30 -4.65 14.98
C LEU A 235 17.23 -5.06 13.83
N GLY A 236 18.03 -4.12 13.30
CA GLY A 236 19.02 -4.40 12.26
C GLY A 236 19.36 -3.18 11.41
N VAL A 237 20.04 -3.46 10.31
CA VAL A 237 20.46 -2.48 9.30
C VAL A 237 19.47 -2.51 8.14
N ALA A 238 19.00 -1.35 7.70
CA ALA A 238 18.08 -1.19 6.58
C ALA A 238 18.75 -0.49 5.40
N LEU A 239 18.32 -0.78 4.16
CA LEU A 239 18.66 -0.01 2.97
C LEU A 239 17.56 1.02 2.70
N ILE A 240 17.83 2.31 2.92
CA ILE A 240 16.84 3.38 2.75
C ILE A 240 17.45 4.54 1.98
N PRO A 241 16.72 5.13 1.00
CA PRO A 241 17.12 6.39 0.37
C PRO A 241 17.17 7.53 1.40
N PRO A 242 18.28 8.29 1.52
CA PRO A 242 18.43 9.33 2.54
C PRO A 242 17.34 10.40 2.53
N PHE A 243 16.78 10.72 1.37
CA PHE A 243 15.72 11.73 1.26
C PHE A 243 14.40 11.36 1.96
N LEU A 244 14.21 10.07 2.30
CA LEU A 244 13.04 9.59 3.04
C LEU A 244 13.22 9.61 4.56
N ILE A 245 14.46 9.82 5.04
CA ILE A 245 14.85 9.74 6.46
C ILE A 245 15.73 10.92 6.89
N GLN A 246 15.52 12.08 6.28
CA GLN A 246 16.34 13.27 6.56
C GLN A 246 16.27 13.71 8.03
N GLN A 247 15.10 13.60 8.65
CA GLN A 247 14.92 13.94 10.06
C GLN A 247 15.68 12.99 10.98
N GLU A 248 15.59 11.69 10.72
CA GLU A 248 16.25 10.64 11.50
C GLU A 248 17.77 10.72 11.39
N LEU A 249 18.30 11.10 10.23
CA LEU A 249 19.73 11.35 10.05
C LEU A 249 20.16 12.65 10.74
N ALA A 250 19.35 13.72 10.66
CA ALA A 250 19.67 15.01 11.23
C ALA A 250 19.66 15.01 12.78
N ASN A 251 18.72 14.27 13.38
CA ASN A 251 18.63 14.14 14.85
C ASN A 251 19.48 13.00 15.42
N GLY A 252 20.18 12.24 14.58
CA GLY A 252 21.06 11.15 14.99
C GLY A 252 20.38 9.87 15.45
N SER A 253 19.06 9.73 15.31
CA SER A 253 18.35 8.47 15.62
C SER A 253 18.69 7.35 14.62
N LEU A 254 19.08 7.71 13.41
CA LEU A 254 19.70 6.84 12.43
C LEU A 254 21.06 7.41 11.99
N ILE A 255 22.00 6.51 11.76
CA ILE A 255 23.28 6.80 11.14
C ILE A 255 23.48 5.91 9.91
N SER A 256 24.33 6.36 8.99
CA SER A 256 24.86 5.48 7.93
C SER A 256 26.23 4.96 8.36
N PRO A 257 26.35 3.70 8.77
CA PRO A 257 27.63 3.14 9.24
C PRO A 257 28.64 2.95 8.10
N CYS A 258 28.19 3.01 6.83
CA CYS A 258 29.00 2.91 5.63
C CYS A 258 28.75 4.13 4.72
N PRO A 259 29.20 5.35 5.09
CA PRO A 259 28.82 6.59 4.40
C PRO A 259 29.39 6.72 2.97
N GLN A 260 30.36 5.93 2.61
CA GLN A 260 31.07 6.01 1.32
C GLN A 260 30.97 4.73 0.49
N SER A 261 29.82 4.10 0.43
CA SER A 261 29.65 3.16 -0.68
C SER A 261 29.51 4.00 -1.96
N THR A 262 30.64 4.21 -2.65
CA THR A 262 30.74 4.77 -4.01
C THR A 262 29.91 3.97 -5.02
N GLN A 263 29.31 2.89 -4.60
CA GLN A 263 28.53 1.96 -5.39
C GLN A 263 27.05 2.30 -5.27
N ARG A 264 26.65 3.22 -6.15
CA ARG A 264 25.29 3.71 -6.23
C ARG A 264 24.48 2.77 -7.11
N VAL A 265 23.73 1.86 -6.52
CA VAL A 265 22.65 1.18 -7.24
C VAL A 265 21.54 2.22 -7.44
N ALA A 266 21.63 2.93 -8.56
CA ALA A 266 20.66 3.95 -8.92
C ALA A 266 19.32 3.27 -9.26
N ARG A 267 18.25 3.81 -8.71
CA ARG A 267 16.87 3.47 -9.12
C ARG A 267 16.17 4.74 -9.58
N ARG A 268 15.19 4.56 -10.43
CA ARG A 268 14.46 5.66 -11.07
C ARG A 268 13.10 5.86 -10.42
N TRP A 269 12.79 7.09 -10.03
CA TRP A 269 11.42 7.52 -9.76
C TRP A 269 10.87 8.22 -10.99
N SER A 270 9.63 7.93 -11.33
CA SER A 270 8.93 8.58 -12.43
C SER A 270 7.49 8.87 -12.06
N THR A 271 6.95 9.96 -12.61
CA THR A 271 5.52 10.17 -12.72
C THR A 271 5.02 9.41 -13.93
N ARG A 272 3.79 8.90 -13.87
CA ARG A 272 3.13 8.17 -14.95
C ARG A 272 1.70 8.67 -15.04
N ALA A 273 1.23 8.89 -16.25
CA ALA A 273 -0.16 9.22 -16.53
C ALA A 273 -0.69 8.24 -17.59
N ALA A 274 -2.00 8.02 -17.60
CA ALA A 274 -2.62 7.32 -18.72
C ALA A 274 -2.27 8.05 -20.02
N ALA A 275 -1.87 7.32 -21.07
CA ALA A 275 -1.63 7.91 -22.36
C ALA A 275 -2.95 8.53 -22.87
N SER A 276 -2.95 9.83 -23.18
CA SER A 276 -4.10 10.44 -23.84
C SER A 276 -4.33 9.71 -25.16
N SER A 277 -5.50 9.10 -25.31
CA SER A 277 -5.95 8.55 -26.60
C SER A 277 -6.07 9.74 -27.57
N SER A 278 -5.13 9.84 -28.48
CA SER A 278 -5.13 10.79 -29.61
C SER A 278 -6.16 10.36 -30.63
#